data_9ff49b23eaee2c0201a1002305a8fc9b
#
_entry.id   9ff49b23eaee2c0201a1002305a8fc9b
#
_cell.length_a   1.000
_cell.length_b   1.000
_cell.length_c   1.000
_cell.angle_alpha   90.00
_cell.angle_beta   90.00
_cell.angle_gamma   90.00
#
_symmetry.space_group_name_H-M   'P 1'
#
loop_
_entity.id
_entity.type
_entity.pdbx_description
1 polymer ?
#
loop_
_entity_poly.entity_id
_entity_poly.type
_entity_poly.pdbx_seq_one_letter_code
_entity_poly.pdbx_strand_id
1 'polypeptide(L)'
;MNVVDSSGWLEYFADGPNADFFAPAVEDATSLIVPTISIYEVFKRVYQQRGEGDALQAVAVMMQGQVVDLDIDLALSAAKVSADLKLPMADSVMLATAQAHGATM
;
A
#
# COMPACT_ATOMS: atom_id res chain seq x y z
N MET A 1 8.73 0.56 -11.29
CA MET A 1 8.16 -0.01 -10.05
C MET A 1 7.17 0.96 -9.44
N ASN A 2 6.12 0.44 -8.85
CA ASN A 2 5.03 1.25 -8.34
C ASN A 2 4.71 0.90 -6.89
N VAL A 3 4.31 1.91 -6.11
CA VAL A 3 3.65 1.74 -4.82
C VAL A 3 2.24 2.31 -4.98
N VAL A 4 1.23 1.49 -4.69
CA VAL A 4 -0.17 1.92 -4.71
C VAL A 4 -0.57 2.25 -3.26
N ASP A 5 -1.14 3.43 -3.02
CA ASP A 5 -1.58 3.78 -1.68
C ASP A 5 -2.81 2.96 -1.28
N SER A 6 -3.14 3.00 0.02
CA SER A 6 -4.23 2.17 0.54
C SER A 6 -5.57 2.52 -0.09
N SER A 7 -5.82 3.79 -0.41
CA SER A 7 -7.06 4.19 -1.07
C SER A 7 -7.17 3.63 -2.49
N GLY A 8 -6.05 3.55 -3.21
CA GLY A 8 -6.00 2.91 -4.53
C GLY A 8 -6.32 1.43 -4.48
N TRP A 9 -5.74 0.72 -3.51
CA TRP A 9 -6.06 -0.69 -3.28
C TRP A 9 -7.54 -0.90 -2.99
N LEU A 10 -8.10 -0.08 -2.09
CA LEU A 10 -9.51 -0.20 -1.71
C LEU A 10 -10.43 0.10 -2.89
N GLU A 11 -10.10 1.08 -3.70
CA GLU A 11 -10.86 1.40 -4.92
C GLU A 11 -10.84 0.22 -5.89
N TYR A 12 -9.67 -0.40 -6.08
CA TYR A 12 -9.52 -1.57 -6.94
C TYR A 12 -10.37 -2.75 -6.44
N PHE A 13 -10.29 -3.08 -5.15
CA PHE A 13 -11.04 -4.22 -4.59
C PHE A 13 -12.55 -3.97 -4.55
N ALA A 14 -12.98 -2.72 -4.42
CA ALA A 14 -14.39 -2.37 -4.43
C ALA A 14 -14.98 -2.26 -5.84
N ASP A 15 -14.13 -2.40 -6.88
CA ASP A 15 -14.52 -2.16 -8.28
C ASP A 15 -15.19 -0.79 -8.42
N GLY A 16 -14.61 0.20 -7.74
CA GLY A 16 -15.13 1.55 -7.74
C GLY A 16 -14.87 2.29 -9.05
N PRO A 17 -15.31 3.56 -9.15
CA PRO A 17 -15.18 4.33 -10.40
C PRO A 17 -13.75 4.47 -10.92
N ASN A 18 -12.74 4.40 -10.02
CA ASN A 18 -11.34 4.56 -10.37
C ASN A 18 -10.58 3.22 -10.41
N ALA A 19 -11.27 2.07 -10.30
CA ALA A 19 -10.61 0.77 -10.27
C ALA A 19 -9.74 0.55 -11.49
N ASP A 20 -10.20 0.91 -12.68
CA ASP A 20 -9.46 0.74 -13.92
C ASP A 20 -8.18 1.58 -13.97
N PHE A 21 -8.16 2.71 -13.27
CA PHE A 21 -6.96 3.53 -13.16
C PHE A 21 -5.84 2.80 -12.40
N PHE A 22 -6.19 2.07 -11.34
CA PHE A 22 -5.22 1.38 -10.50
C PHE A 22 -4.89 -0.04 -10.99
N ALA A 23 -5.74 -0.65 -11.79
CA ALA A 23 -5.59 -2.03 -12.22
C ALA A 23 -4.23 -2.32 -12.89
N PRO A 24 -3.72 -1.49 -13.81
CA PRO A 24 -2.42 -1.80 -14.44
C PRO A 24 -1.29 -1.92 -13.43
N ALA A 25 -1.22 -1.04 -12.43
CA ALA A 25 -0.18 -1.09 -11.40
C ALA A 25 -0.35 -2.29 -10.49
N VAL A 26 -1.57 -2.57 -10.02
CA VAL A 26 -1.88 -3.67 -9.12
C VAL A 26 -1.62 -5.02 -9.79
N GLU A 27 -1.96 -5.17 -11.05
CA GLU A 27 -1.86 -6.43 -11.78
C GLU A 27 -0.45 -6.70 -12.31
N ASP A 28 0.44 -5.72 -12.27
CA ASP A 28 1.86 -5.91 -12.61
C ASP A 28 2.65 -6.23 -11.35
N ALA A 29 2.48 -7.44 -10.84
CA ALA A 29 3.05 -7.87 -9.57
C ALA A 29 4.59 -7.80 -9.55
N THR A 30 5.26 -8.00 -10.69
CA THR A 30 6.72 -7.97 -10.76
C THR A 30 7.29 -6.56 -10.57
N SER A 31 6.49 -5.53 -10.78
CA SER A 31 6.88 -4.13 -10.62
C SER A 31 6.16 -3.44 -9.47
N LEU A 32 5.54 -4.21 -8.57
CA LEU A 32 4.72 -3.70 -7.49
C LEU A 32 5.42 -3.88 -6.15
N ILE A 33 5.61 -2.77 -5.45
CA ILE A 33 6.13 -2.72 -4.08
C ILE A 33 4.95 -2.54 -3.13
N VAL A 34 4.86 -3.40 -2.12
CA VAL A 34 3.74 -3.41 -1.17
C VAL A 34 4.28 -3.22 0.26
N PRO A 35 4.23 -2.01 0.80
CA PRO A 35 4.59 -1.80 2.20
C PRO A 35 3.62 -2.54 3.13
N THR A 36 4.12 -3.12 4.21
CA THR A 36 3.26 -3.84 5.17
C THR A 36 2.21 -2.95 5.79
N ILE A 37 2.47 -1.65 5.93
CA ILE A 37 1.45 -0.71 6.43
C ILE A 37 0.22 -0.66 5.51
N SER A 38 0.41 -0.82 4.21
CA SER A 38 -0.71 -0.86 3.25
C SER A 38 -1.54 -2.12 3.47
N ILE A 39 -0.91 -3.25 3.76
CA ILE A 39 -1.62 -4.50 4.10
C ILE A 39 -2.46 -4.31 5.35
N TYR A 40 -1.90 -3.68 6.39
CA TYR A 40 -2.64 -3.38 7.61
C TYR A 40 -3.91 -2.56 7.32
N GLU A 41 -3.76 -1.48 6.57
CA GLU A 41 -4.88 -0.58 6.30
C GLU A 41 -5.95 -1.23 5.44
N VAL A 42 -5.55 -1.96 4.40
CA VAL A 42 -6.49 -2.64 3.51
C VAL A 42 -7.20 -3.78 4.23
N PHE A 43 -6.45 -4.60 4.97
CA PHE A 43 -7.07 -5.68 5.76
C PHE A 43 -8.11 -5.13 6.73
N LYS A 44 -7.73 -4.11 7.49
CA LYS A 44 -8.62 -3.51 8.48
C LYS A 44 -9.92 -3.02 7.85
N ARG A 45 -9.81 -2.30 6.73
CA ARG A 45 -11.00 -1.72 6.06
C ARG A 45 -11.90 -2.78 5.47
N VAL A 46 -11.35 -3.75 4.74
CA VAL A 46 -12.13 -4.83 4.15
C VAL A 46 -12.75 -5.70 5.24
N TYR A 47 -12.00 -5.99 6.31
CA TYR A 47 -12.51 -6.72 7.46
C TYR A 47 -13.74 -6.04 8.07
N GLN A 48 -13.68 -4.72 8.26
CA GLN A 48 -14.79 -3.96 8.82
C GLN A 48 -16.02 -3.96 7.92
N GLN A 49 -15.83 -3.98 6.61
CA GLN A 49 -16.93 -3.89 5.64
C GLN A 49 -17.49 -5.23 5.21
N ARG A 50 -16.63 -6.25 5.10
CA ARG A 50 -17.00 -7.52 4.44
C ARG A 50 -16.60 -8.77 5.23
N GLY A 51 -15.88 -8.63 6.34
CA GLY A 51 -15.44 -9.74 7.18
C GLY A 51 -14.09 -10.31 6.79
N GLU A 52 -13.68 -11.34 7.53
CA GLU A 52 -12.31 -11.88 7.48
C GLU A 52 -11.99 -12.56 6.16
N GLY A 53 -12.93 -13.32 5.61
CA GLY A 53 -12.68 -14.06 4.36
C GLY A 53 -12.30 -13.15 3.21
N ASP A 54 -13.07 -12.08 2.99
CA ASP A 54 -12.79 -11.11 1.94
C ASP A 54 -11.50 -10.34 2.22
N ALA A 55 -11.24 -10.02 3.50
CA ALA A 55 -10.02 -9.33 3.89
C ALA A 55 -8.77 -10.18 3.60
N LEU A 56 -8.80 -11.48 3.89
CA LEU A 56 -7.70 -12.38 3.60
C LEU A 56 -7.48 -12.57 2.11
N GLN A 57 -8.54 -12.60 1.31
CA GLN A 57 -8.41 -12.65 -0.15
C GLN A 57 -7.74 -11.39 -0.70
N ALA A 58 -8.08 -10.23 -0.18
CA ALA A 58 -7.44 -8.98 -0.57
C ALA A 58 -5.94 -9.01 -0.26
N VAL A 59 -5.57 -9.46 0.93
CA VAL A 59 -4.16 -9.59 1.34
C VAL A 59 -3.42 -10.55 0.43
N ALA A 60 -4.04 -11.69 0.05
CA ALA A 60 -3.41 -12.65 -0.84
C ALA A 60 -3.05 -12.02 -2.20
N VAL A 61 -3.91 -11.16 -2.73
CA VAL A 61 -3.61 -10.42 -3.96
C VAL A 61 -2.44 -9.46 -3.75
N MET A 62 -2.43 -8.72 -2.65
CA MET A 62 -1.35 -7.78 -2.33
C MET A 62 0.00 -8.49 -2.18
N MET A 63 0.01 -9.67 -1.61
CA MET A 63 1.23 -10.46 -1.40
C MET A 63 1.85 -11.00 -2.67
N GLN A 64 1.20 -10.88 -3.81
CA GLN A 64 1.81 -11.21 -5.10
C GLN A 64 2.89 -10.19 -5.51
N GLY A 65 2.84 -8.97 -4.99
CA GLY A 65 3.89 -7.99 -5.16
C GLY A 65 5.07 -8.24 -4.22
N GLN A 66 6.06 -7.36 -4.27
CA GLN A 66 7.18 -7.39 -3.34
C GLN A 66 6.77 -6.72 -2.03
N VAL A 67 6.53 -7.51 -1.00
CA VAL A 67 6.18 -6.99 0.33
C VAL A 67 7.43 -6.47 1.02
N VAL A 68 7.36 -5.25 1.55
CA VAL A 68 8.46 -4.59 2.24
C VAL A 68 8.04 -4.26 3.66
N ASP A 69 8.78 -4.82 4.62
CA ASP A 69 8.53 -4.58 6.04
C ASP A 69 9.06 -3.20 6.45
N LEU A 70 8.39 -2.63 7.46
CA LEU A 70 8.84 -1.39 8.08
C LEU A 70 10.00 -1.71 9.02
N ASP A 71 11.22 -1.53 8.55
CA ASP A 71 12.43 -1.71 9.37
C ASP A 71 12.86 -0.36 9.99
N ILE A 72 13.98 -0.39 10.72
CA ILE A 72 14.49 0.81 11.39
C ILE A 72 14.81 1.91 10.40
N ASP A 73 15.48 1.60 9.30
CA ASP A 73 15.88 2.60 8.31
C ASP A 73 14.66 3.27 7.68
N LEU A 74 13.66 2.48 7.31
CA LEU A 74 12.40 3.02 6.78
C LEU A 74 11.64 3.81 7.83
N ALA A 75 11.63 3.36 9.08
CA ALA A 75 10.96 4.10 10.16
C ALA A 75 11.55 5.48 10.34
N LEU A 76 12.88 5.60 10.33
CA LEU A 76 13.54 6.89 10.47
C LEU A 76 13.31 7.79 9.26
N SER A 77 13.40 7.23 8.05
CA SER A 77 13.10 7.99 6.82
C SER A 77 11.65 8.47 6.80
N ALA A 78 10.72 7.61 7.17
CA ALA A 78 9.30 7.96 7.23
C ALA A 78 9.03 9.05 8.28
N ALA A 79 9.70 8.97 9.43
CA ALA A 79 9.56 9.98 10.48
C ALA A 79 10.02 11.35 9.99
N LYS A 80 11.12 11.42 9.26
CA LYS A 80 11.61 12.68 8.66
C LYS A 80 10.61 13.22 7.64
N VAL A 81 10.12 12.37 6.75
CA VAL A 81 9.12 12.77 5.75
C VAL A 81 7.86 13.29 6.44
N SER A 82 7.39 12.58 7.47
CA SER A 82 6.22 12.99 8.22
C SER A 82 6.41 14.37 8.86
N ALA A 83 7.56 14.60 9.49
CA ALA A 83 7.86 15.87 10.14
C ALA A 83 8.00 17.01 9.14
N ASP A 84 8.73 16.77 8.03
CA ASP A 84 9.04 17.81 7.06
C ASP A 84 7.84 18.18 6.19
N LEU A 85 7.05 17.18 5.79
CA LEU A 85 5.90 17.36 4.89
C LEU A 85 4.56 17.36 5.63
N LYS A 86 4.56 17.15 6.94
CA LYS A 86 3.35 17.09 7.78
C LYS A 86 2.35 16.07 7.27
N LEU A 87 2.85 14.88 6.92
CA LEU A 87 2.03 13.77 6.45
C LEU A 87 1.64 12.85 7.60
N PRO A 88 0.46 12.21 7.54
CA PRO A 88 0.11 11.14 8.46
C PRO A 88 1.11 9.99 8.39
N MET A 89 1.17 9.18 9.44
CA MET A 89 2.14 8.10 9.56
C MET A 89 2.09 7.13 8.37
N ALA A 90 0.91 6.64 8.02
CA ALA A 90 0.79 5.65 6.95
C ALA A 90 1.27 6.20 5.61
N ASP A 91 0.87 7.43 5.27
CA ASP A 91 1.29 8.07 4.02
C ASP A 91 2.80 8.29 3.98
N SER A 92 3.40 8.68 5.11
CA SER A 92 4.85 8.89 5.18
C SER A 92 5.63 7.58 5.06
N VAL A 93 5.13 6.49 5.62
CA VAL A 93 5.75 5.16 5.45
C VAL A 93 5.69 4.71 4.00
N MET A 94 4.56 4.89 3.34
CA MET A 94 4.42 4.53 1.93
C MET A 94 5.34 5.36 1.04
N LEU A 95 5.41 6.66 1.27
CA LEU A 95 6.28 7.55 0.49
C LEU A 95 7.76 7.22 0.72
N ALA A 96 8.17 6.99 1.97
CA ALA A 96 9.55 6.62 2.27
C ALA A 96 9.93 5.28 1.62
N THR A 97 9.02 4.31 1.61
CA THR A 97 9.24 3.03 0.95
C THR A 97 9.41 3.22 -0.57
N ALA A 98 8.55 4.03 -1.19
CA ALA A 98 8.67 4.34 -2.61
C ALA A 98 10.02 5.00 -2.93
N GLN A 99 10.44 5.97 -2.13
CA GLN A 99 11.73 6.65 -2.32
C GLN A 99 12.90 5.69 -2.18
N ALA A 100 12.87 4.81 -1.18
CA ALA A 100 13.94 3.84 -0.93
C ALA A 100 14.11 2.84 -2.08
N HIS A 101 13.05 2.55 -2.80
CA HIS A 101 13.06 1.58 -3.91
C HIS A 101 13.06 2.24 -5.29
N GLY A 102 13.12 3.58 -5.35
CA GLY A 102 13.05 4.28 -6.63
C GLY A 102 11.72 4.06 -7.34
N ALA A 103 10.64 3.83 -6.59
CA ALA A 103 9.33 3.52 -7.14
C ALA A 103 8.46 4.78 -7.28
N THR A 104 7.51 4.73 -8.18
CA THR A 104 6.48 5.76 -8.35
C THR A 104 5.29 5.44 -7.44
N MET A 105 4.81 6.46 -6.79
CA MET A 105 3.65 6.33 -5.91
C MET A 105 2.38 6.95 -6.49
#